data_e4774712f499015a1a4ebd7637819d9c
#
_entry.id   e4774712f499015a1a4ebd7637819d9c
#
_cell.length_a   1.000
_cell.length_b   1.000
_cell.length_c   1.000
_cell.angle_alpha   90.00
_cell.angle_beta   90.00
_cell.angle_gamma   90.00
#
_symmetry.space_group_name_H-M   'P 1'
#
loop_
_entity.id
_entity.type
_entity.pdbx_description
1 polymer ?
#
loop_
_entity_poly.entity_id
_entity_poly.type
_entity_poly.pdbx_seq_one_letter_code
_entity_poly.pdbx_strand_id
1 'polypeptide(L)'
;MKYTISYKYPHKHFIDIDLLIEDIHQETVQLQLPAWRPGRYELSNFAKNIQRFEVFNEKGQSLKFKKISRERWEIESQGNTKITVKYNYYAAQMDAGGCWLDENQVYINFIGCMMYVPGREYEACTVKMEVPKDYQIACGLPKKGNTLMASDFYHLADSPLIASPSLIHKSYKTDKNQFTIWIQGEVNPDWQMILADFKKFTEEQIKVFGEFPEEDYHFLYQILPY
;
A
#
# COMPACT_ATOMS: atom_id res chain seq x y z
N MET A 1 10.09 -9.35 -3.23
CA MET A 1 10.29 -7.91 -3.52
C MET A 1 10.28 -7.11 -2.22
N LYS A 2 11.14 -6.04 -2.10
CA LYS A 2 11.22 -5.24 -0.87
C LYS A 2 11.03 -3.77 -1.23
N TYR A 3 10.06 -3.14 -0.57
CA TYR A 3 9.74 -1.73 -0.78
C TYR A 3 10.12 -0.91 0.45
N THR A 4 10.55 0.32 0.20
CA THR A 4 10.64 1.36 1.24
C THR A 4 9.81 2.55 0.78
N ILE A 5 8.94 3.03 1.64
CA ILE A 5 8.11 4.20 1.41
C ILE A 5 8.53 5.29 2.38
N SER A 6 8.84 6.45 1.84
CA SER A 6 9.23 7.64 2.61
C SER A 6 8.66 8.90 1.97
N TYR A 7 8.85 10.03 2.62
CA TYR A 7 8.54 11.35 2.07
C TYR A 7 9.39 12.41 2.77
N LYS A 8 9.70 13.48 2.06
CA LYS A 8 10.49 14.58 2.63
C LYS A 8 9.67 15.83 2.91
N TYR A 9 8.73 16.14 2.05
CA TYR A 9 7.93 17.37 2.11
C TYR A 9 6.44 17.02 1.94
N PRO A 10 5.70 16.73 3.05
CA PRO A 10 4.31 16.23 2.96
C PRO A 10 3.38 17.20 2.24
N HIS A 11 3.56 18.52 2.39
CA HIS A 11 2.79 19.54 1.67
C HIS A 11 2.92 19.51 0.14
N LYS A 12 3.90 18.76 -0.40
CA LYS A 12 4.05 18.56 -1.84
C LYS A 12 3.32 17.32 -2.36
N HIS A 13 2.73 16.55 -1.46
CA HIS A 13 1.98 15.32 -1.76
C HIS A 13 2.77 14.25 -2.53
N PHE A 14 4.12 14.26 -2.47
CA PHE A 14 4.93 13.21 -3.10
C PHE A 14 5.42 12.20 -2.07
N ILE A 15 5.04 10.94 -2.27
CA ILE A 15 5.69 9.80 -1.62
C ILE A 15 6.85 9.31 -2.47
N ASP A 16 7.94 8.96 -1.82
CA ASP A 16 9.13 8.36 -2.42
C ASP A 16 9.06 6.85 -2.23
N ILE A 17 9.24 6.09 -3.31
CA ILE A 17 9.16 4.63 -3.30
C ILE A 17 10.46 4.08 -3.84
N ASP A 18 11.17 3.30 -3.01
CA ASP A 18 12.33 2.50 -3.39
C ASP A 18 11.90 1.04 -3.47
N LEU A 19 12.06 0.42 -4.63
CA LEU A 19 11.79 -1.01 -4.87
C LEU A 19 13.11 -1.75 -5.10
N LEU A 20 13.48 -2.64 -4.18
CA LEU A 20 14.58 -3.55 -4.32
C LEU A 20 14.09 -4.87 -4.91
N ILE A 21 14.69 -5.26 -6.05
CA ILE A 21 14.46 -6.52 -6.76
C ILE A 21 15.74 -7.33 -6.66
N GLU A 22 15.64 -8.54 -6.14
CA GLU A 22 16.73 -9.49 -6.02
C GLU A 22 16.48 -10.69 -6.94
N ASP A 23 17.46 -11.58 -7.09
CA ASP A 23 17.38 -12.83 -7.87
C ASP A 23 17.00 -12.58 -9.35
N ILE A 24 17.69 -11.61 -9.97
CA ILE A 24 17.54 -11.30 -11.39
C ILE A 24 18.53 -12.17 -12.17
N HIS A 25 17.99 -12.90 -13.17
CA HIS A 25 18.77 -13.80 -14.04
C HIS A 25 18.59 -13.46 -15.54
N GLN A 26 17.64 -12.57 -15.87
CA GLN A 26 17.37 -12.16 -17.24
C GLN A 26 18.20 -10.92 -17.62
N GLU A 27 18.48 -10.75 -18.92
CA GLU A 27 19.13 -9.55 -19.46
C GLU A 27 18.26 -8.30 -19.31
N THR A 28 16.95 -8.47 -19.29
CA THR A 28 15.98 -7.39 -19.06
C THR A 28 14.97 -7.77 -17.99
N VAL A 29 14.56 -6.78 -17.20
CA VAL A 29 13.50 -6.89 -16.19
C VAL A 29 12.37 -5.94 -16.55
N GLN A 30 11.16 -6.45 -16.60
CA GLN A 30 9.99 -5.59 -16.78
C GLN A 30 9.35 -5.28 -15.43
N LEU A 31 8.91 -4.02 -15.27
CA LEU A 31 8.10 -3.57 -14.16
C LEU A 31 6.73 -3.15 -14.67
N GLN A 32 5.70 -3.57 -13.94
CA GLN A 32 4.31 -3.23 -14.22
C GLN A 32 3.71 -2.48 -13.03
N LEU A 33 3.12 -1.31 -13.29
CA LEU A 33 2.18 -0.68 -12.37
C LEU A 33 0.78 -1.17 -12.74
N PRO A 34 -0.08 -1.57 -11.79
CA PRO A 34 -1.48 -1.89 -12.10
C PRO A 34 -2.18 -0.75 -12.86
N ALA A 35 -3.02 -1.08 -13.82
CA ALA A 35 -3.76 -0.10 -14.62
C ALA A 35 -5.18 0.15 -14.10
N TRP A 36 -5.71 -0.77 -13.29
CA TRP A 36 -7.06 -0.77 -12.72
C TRP A 36 -7.05 -1.53 -11.38
N ARG A 37 -8.15 -1.46 -10.66
CA ARG A 37 -8.35 -2.21 -9.41
C ARG A 37 -9.65 -3.00 -9.44
N PRO A 38 -9.75 -4.15 -8.73
CA PRO A 38 -11.00 -4.88 -8.56
C PRO A 38 -12.11 -4.00 -7.98
N GLY A 39 -13.35 -4.27 -8.39
CA GLY A 39 -14.54 -3.50 -7.97
C GLY A 39 -14.77 -2.20 -8.75
N ARG A 40 -13.80 -1.75 -9.56
CA ARG A 40 -13.94 -0.59 -10.42
C ARG A 40 -13.53 -0.95 -11.85
N TYR A 41 -14.51 -1.13 -12.73
CA TYR A 41 -14.32 -1.65 -14.08
C TYR A 41 -13.93 -0.56 -15.10
N GLU A 42 -12.95 0.27 -14.72
CA GLU A 42 -12.38 1.31 -15.58
C GLU A 42 -10.87 1.43 -15.40
N LEU A 43 -10.17 1.96 -16.40
CA LEU A 43 -8.75 2.24 -16.31
C LEU A 43 -8.52 3.46 -15.41
N SER A 44 -7.81 3.26 -14.32
CA SER A 44 -7.53 4.31 -13.32
C SER A 44 -6.38 5.22 -13.71
N ASN A 45 -5.54 4.80 -14.70
CA ASN A 45 -4.38 5.55 -15.21
C ASN A 45 -3.42 6.00 -14.08
N PHE A 46 -3.14 5.16 -13.10
CA PHE A 46 -2.28 5.46 -11.94
C PHE A 46 -0.90 5.98 -12.35
N ALA A 47 -0.37 5.51 -13.49
CA ALA A 47 0.94 5.90 -14.01
C ALA A 47 1.09 7.40 -14.33
N LYS A 48 0.01 8.18 -14.38
CA LYS A 48 0.05 9.65 -14.52
C LYS A 48 0.68 10.33 -13.30
N ASN A 49 0.63 9.66 -12.15
CA ASN A 49 1.13 10.16 -10.86
C ASN A 49 2.60 9.80 -10.62
N ILE A 50 3.21 8.95 -11.48
CA ILE A 50 4.61 8.54 -11.37
C ILE A 50 5.54 9.58 -11.99
N GLN A 51 6.59 9.97 -11.27
CA GLN A 51 7.68 10.78 -11.80
C GLN A 51 9.02 10.38 -11.18
N ARG A 52 10.11 10.96 -11.70
CA ARG A 52 11.49 10.73 -11.23
C ARG A 52 11.87 9.25 -11.17
N PHE A 53 11.50 8.51 -12.21
CA PHE A 53 11.85 7.10 -12.30
C PHE A 53 13.34 6.94 -12.59
N GLU A 54 14.05 6.26 -11.71
CA GLU A 54 15.50 6.02 -11.77
C GLU A 54 15.78 4.55 -11.40
N VAL A 55 16.86 4.02 -11.98
CA VAL A 55 17.25 2.61 -11.74
C VAL A 55 18.74 2.55 -11.43
N PHE A 56 19.10 1.78 -10.41
CA PHE A 56 20.47 1.62 -9.95
C PHE A 56 20.83 0.16 -9.74
N ASN A 57 22.10 -0.18 -10.02
CA ASN A 57 22.66 -1.46 -9.62
C ASN A 57 23.12 -1.45 -8.16
N GLU A 58 23.67 -2.56 -7.67
CA GLU A 58 24.18 -2.70 -6.29
C GLU A 58 25.30 -1.72 -5.93
N LYS A 59 26.02 -1.20 -6.94
CA LYS A 59 27.11 -0.21 -6.76
C LYS A 59 26.61 1.23 -6.82
N GLY A 60 25.29 1.44 -6.94
CA GLY A 60 24.70 2.76 -7.09
C GLY A 60 24.91 3.41 -8.47
N GLN A 61 25.30 2.65 -9.47
CA GLN A 61 25.46 3.13 -10.85
C GLN A 61 24.10 3.05 -11.55
N SER A 62 23.76 4.07 -12.32
CA SER A 62 22.51 4.12 -13.09
C SER A 62 22.46 3.04 -14.17
N LEU A 63 21.32 2.37 -14.29
CA LEU A 63 21.02 1.44 -15.36
C LEU A 63 20.07 2.05 -16.38
N LYS A 64 20.18 1.59 -17.63
CA LYS A 64 19.29 2.03 -18.71
C LYS A 64 17.91 1.40 -18.55
N PHE A 65 16.90 2.19 -18.83
CA PHE A 65 15.52 1.74 -18.90
C PHE A 65 14.76 2.49 -19.99
N LYS A 66 13.63 1.94 -20.39
CA LYS A 66 12.66 2.61 -21.28
C LYS A 66 11.24 2.34 -20.80
N LYS A 67 10.35 3.29 -20.98
CA LYS A 67 8.92 3.10 -20.79
C LYS A 67 8.34 2.49 -22.05
N ILE A 68 7.85 1.24 -21.97
CA ILE A 68 7.38 0.46 -23.14
C ILE A 68 5.86 0.51 -23.32
N SER A 69 5.12 0.86 -22.27
CA SER A 69 3.69 1.21 -22.34
C SER A 69 3.38 2.29 -21.28
N ARG A 70 2.11 2.68 -21.17
CA ARG A 70 1.68 3.64 -20.14
C ARG A 70 2.04 3.22 -18.72
N GLU A 71 1.92 1.92 -18.41
CA GLU A 71 2.08 1.35 -17.07
C GLU A 71 3.28 0.41 -16.95
N ARG A 72 4.15 0.32 -18.01
CA ARG A 72 5.23 -0.68 -18.04
C ARG A 72 6.57 -0.07 -18.39
N TRP A 73 7.59 -0.48 -17.67
CA TRP A 73 9.00 -0.11 -17.87
C TRP A 73 9.83 -1.36 -18.11
N GLU A 74 10.81 -1.28 -18.99
CA GLU A 74 11.80 -2.31 -19.24
C GLU A 74 13.19 -1.79 -18.86
N ILE A 75 13.92 -2.56 -18.07
CA ILE A 75 15.22 -2.23 -17.48
C ILE A 75 16.25 -3.21 -18.03
N GLU A 76 17.38 -2.70 -18.52
CA GLU A 76 18.54 -3.52 -18.88
C GLU A 76 19.28 -3.90 -17.59
N SER A 77 19.30 -5.21 -17.22
CA SER A 77 19.94 -5.68 -15.99
C SER A 77 21.46 -5.61 -16.05
N GLN A 78 22.03 -5.68 -17.26
CA GLN A 78 23.49 -5.68 -17.51
C GLN A 78 24.24 -6.71 -16.64
N GLY A 79 23.64 -7.89 -16.42
CA GLY A 79 24.19 -8.95 -15.59
C GLY A 79 24.10 -8.71 -14.07
N ASN A 80 23.46 -7.65 -13.62
CA ASN A 80 23.24 -7.42 -12.19
C ASN A 80 22.11 -8.33 -11.68
N THR A 81 22.36 -9.00 -10.56
CA THR A 81 21.38 -9.89 -9.90
C THR A 81 20.46 -9.13 -8.95
N LYS A 82 20.77 -7.86 -8.68
CA LYS A 82 20.04 -7.01 -7.78
C LYS A 82 19.95 -5.59 -8.34
N ILE A 83 18.74 -5.03 -8.33
CA ILE A 83 18.43 -3.70 -8.87
C ILE A 83 17.57 -2.94 -7.86
N THR A 84 17.85 -1.66 -7.69
CA THR A 84 16.99 -0.73 -6.95
C THR A 84 16.31 0.22 -7.93
N VAL A 85 15.00 0.27 -7.90
CA VAL A 85 14.18 1.22 -8.67
C VAL A 85 13.64 2.28 -7.72
N LYS A 86 13.79 3.55 -8.08
CA LYS A 86 13.31 4.68 -7.30
C LYS A 86 12.35 5.51 -8.13
N TYR A 87 11.24 5.90 -7.55
CA TYR A 87 10.28 6.80 -8.17
C TYR A 87 9.46 7.56 -7.14
N ASN A 88 8.86 8.67 -7.56
CA ASN A 88 7.88 9.39 -6.76
C ASN A 88 6.46 9.08 -7.25
N TYR A 89 5.51 9.09 -6.33
CA TYR A 89 4.08 9.03 -6.64
C TYR A 89 3.38 10.26 -6.06
N TYR A 90 2.59 10.96 -6.90
CA TYR A 90 1.79 12.10 -6.47
C TYR A 90 0.53 11.64 -5.74
N ALA A 91 0.51 11.79 -4.43
CA ALA A 91 -0.51 11.31 -3.51
C ALA A 91 -1.39 12.46 -3.04
N ALA A 92 -2.22 13.01 -3.94
CA ALA A 92 -3.14 14.12 -3.67
C ALA A 92 -4.61 13.76 -4.00
N GLN A 93 -4.96 12.47 -3.95
CA GLN A 93 -6.31 12.00 -4.21
C GLN A 93 -6.87 11.34 -2.95
N MET A 94 -7.81 12.04 -2.29
CA MET A 94 -8.50 11.57 -1.08
C MET A 94 -9.81 10.89 -1.48
N ASP A 95 -9.73 9.61 -1.81
CA ASP A 95 -10.89 8.74 -2.01
C ASP A 95 -10.51 7.28 -1.70
N ALA A 96 -11.49 6.38 -1.67
CA ALA A 96 -11.28 4.97 -1.34
C ALA A 96 -10.31 4.23 -2.29
N GLY A 97 -9.92 4.79 -3.41
CA GLY A 97 -9.02 4.19 -4.39
C GLY A 97 -7.74 4.98 -4.64
N GLY A 98 -7.59 6.14 -4.00
CA GLY A 98 -6.46 7.04 -4.16
C GLY A 98 -5.33 6.83 -3.16
N CYS A 99 -4.39 7.77 -3.18
CA CYS A 99 -3.37 7.95 -2.16
C CYS A 99 -3.36 9.41 -1.72
N TRP A 100 -3.12 9.64 -0.45
CA TRP A 100 -3.06 10.97 0.13
C TRP A 100 -1.87 11.13 1.07
N LEU A 101 -1.18 12.25 0.97
CA LEU A 101 -0.11 12.65 1.87
C LEU A 101 -0.29 14.12 2.24
N ASP A 102 -0.34 14.43 3.52
CA ASP A 102 -0.21 15.78 4.08
C ASP A 102 0.61 15.75 5.37
N GLU A 103 0.63 16.84 6.12
CA GLU A 103 1.36 16.97 7.38
C GLU A 103 0.81 16.07 8.50
N ASN A 104 -0.42 15.58 8.37
CA ASN A 104 -1.16 14.86 9.41
C ASN A 104 -1.27 13.36 9.13
N GLN A 105 -1.10 12.94 7.87
CA GLN A 105 -1.31 11.55 7.52
C GLN A 105 -0.66 11.13 6.20
N VAL A 106 -0.47 9.82 6.10
CA VAL A 106 -0.18 9.10 4.86
C VAL A 106 -1.27 8.06 4.67
N TYR A 107 -2.02 8.15 3.58
CA TYR A 107 -2.99 7.14 3.16
C TYR A 107 -2.55 6.55 1.82
N ILE A 108 -2.45 5.23 1.75
CA ILE A 108 -1.94 4.53 0.57
C ILE A 108 -2.84 3.37 0.20
N ASN A 109 -3.34 3.37 -1.04
CA ASN A 109 -3.77 2.17 -1.73
C ASN A 109 -2.58 1.64 -2.54
N PHE A 110 -1.98 0.56 -2.09
CA PHE A 110 -0.78 0.01 -2.71
C PHE A 110 -0.97 -0.34 -4.19
N ILE A 111 -2.15 -0.82 -4.59
CA ILE A 111 -2.46 -1.11 -6.00
C ILE A 111 -2.27 0.11 -6.92
N GLY A 112 -2.46 1.33 -6.40
CA GLY A 112 -2.33 2.57 -7.18
C GLY A 112 -0.89 3.01 -7.41
N CYS A 113 0.05 2.60 -6.57
CA CYS A 113 1.39 3.18 -6.56
C CYS A 113 2.54 2.16 -6.56
N MET A 114 2.29 0.87 -6.25
CA MET A 114 3.36 -0.13 -6.18
C MET A 114 3.53 -0.85 -7.52
N MET A 115 4.78 -0.92 -7.98
CA MET A 115 5.14 -1.70 -9.17
C MET A 115 5.56 -3.10 -8.79
N TYR A 116 5.34 -4.06 -9.67
CA TYR A 116 5.77 -5.45 -9.52
C TYR A 116 6.50 -5.96 -10.76
N VAL A 117 7.17 -7.09 -10.64
CA VAL A 117 7.80 -7.80 -11.76
C VAL A 117 6.81 -8.83 -12.30
N PRO A 118 6.33 -8.72 -13.57
CA PRO A 118 5.45 -9.71 -14.16
C PRO A 118 6.04 -11.12 -14.09
N GLY A 119 5.21 -12.08 -13.64
CA GLY A 119 5.61 -13.46 -13.40
C GLY A 119 6.19 -13.73 -12.00
N ARG A 120 6.33 -12.68 -11.14
CA ARG A 120 6.81 -12.79 -9.76
C ARG A 120 5.78 -12.24 -8.75
N GLU A 121 4.52 -12.16 -9.13
CA GLU A 121 3.42 -11.61 -8.32
C GLU A 121 3.16 -12.41 -7.05
N TYR A 122 3.45 -13.72 -7.07
CA TYR A 122 3.27 -14.64 -5.94
C TYR A 122 4.45 -14.68 -4.97
N GLU A 123 5.47 -13.86 -5.18
CA GLU A 123 6.58 -13.76 -4.23
C GLU A 123 6.22 -12.85 -3.06
N ALA A 124 6.67 -13.25 -1.87
CA ALA A 124 6.49 -12.45 -0.66
C ALA A 124 7.03 -11.02 -0.83
N CYS A 125 6.27 -10.08 -0.30
CA CYS A 125 6.60 -8.65 -0.32
C CYS A 125 6.78 -8.11 1.09
N THR A 126 7.71 -7.18 1.24
CA THR A 126 7.84 -6.38 2.47
C THR A 126 7.78 -4.90 2.16
N VAL A 127 7.13 -4.12 3.01
CA VAL A 127 7.04 -2.66 2.87
C VAL A 127 7.51 -2.03 4.17
N LYS A 128 8.66 -1.37 4.13
CA LYS A 128 9.16 -0.53 5.22
C LYS A 128 8.57 0.87 5.10
N MET A 129 7.86 1.31 6.12
CA MET A 129 7.33 2.67 6.22
C MET A 129 8.30 3.56 6.98
N GLU A 130 8.83 4.60 6.34
CA GLU A 130 9.65 5.61 7.00
C GLU A 130 8.77 6.82 7.36
N VAL A 131 8.05 6.69 8.44
CA VAL A 131 7.14 7.71 9.01
C VAL A 131 7.68 8.22 10.35
N PRO A 132 7.23 9.38 10.84
CA PRO A 132 7.59 9.89 12.16
C PRO A 132 7.30 8.88 13.29
N LYS A 133 8.04 8.97 14.38
CA LYS A 133 7.98 7.97 15.47
C LYS A 133 6.65 7.96 16.21
N ASP A 134 5.93 9.05 16.20
CA ASP A 134 4.63 9.23 16.84
C ASP A 134 3.47 8.74 15.94
N TYR A 135 3.74 8.36 14.70
CA TYR A 135 2.71 7.82 13.80
C TYR A 135 2.39 6.37 14.17
N GLN A 136 1.09 6.10 14.25
CA GLN A 136 0.55 4.75 14.27
C GLN A 136 0.27 4.31 12.83
N ILE A 137 0.40 3.03 12.55
CA ILE A 137 0.13 2.44 11.23
C ILE A 137 -1.05 1.49 11.36
N ALA A 138 -2.14 1.81 10.69
CA ALA A 138 -3.33 0.99 10.50
C ALA A 138 -3.28 0.31 9.12
N CYS A 139 -3.21 -1.02 9.11
CA CYS A 139 -3.16 -1.86 7.91
C CYS A 139 -3.50 -3.29 8.30
N GLY A 140 -4.16 -4.04 7.43
CA GLY A 140 -4.47 -5.46 7.64
C GLY A 140 -3.26 -6.39 7.55
N LEU A 141 -2.14 -5.95 6.95
CA LEU A 141 -0.95 -6.77 6.82
C LEU A 141 -0.26 -7.03 8.17
N PRO A 142 0.27 -8.24 8.41
CA PRO A 142 1.18 -8.51 9.51
C PRO A 142 2.33 -7.52 9.52
N LYS A 143 2.70 -7.00 10.72
CA LYS A 143 3.77 -6.00 10.83
C LYS A 143 4.75 -6.29 11.94
N LYS A 144 6.02 -5.90 11.72
CA LYS A 144 7.08 -5.88 12.75
C LYS A 144 7.69 -4.48 12.77
N GLY A 145 7.39 -3.73 13.82
CA GLY A 145 7.68 -2.29 13.84
C GLY A 145 6.96 -1.58 12.68
N ASN A 146 7.70 -0.84 11.87
CA ASN A 146 7.17 -0.15 10.68
C ASN A 146 7.34 -0.96 9.38
N THR A 147 7.60 -2.27 9.46
CA THR A 147 7.70 -3.14 8.29
C THR A 147 6.49 -4.04 8.20
N LEU A 148 5.75 -3.91 7.10
CA LEU A 148 4.59 -4.73 6.73
C LEU A 148 5.07 -5.93 5.92
N MET A 149 4.36 -7.06 6.03
CA MET A 149 4.67 -8.30 5.36
C MET A 149 3.45 -8.81 4.61
N ALA A 150 3.58 -8.99 3.30
CA ALA A 150 2.54 -9.59 2.47
C ALA A 150 3.02 -10.93 1.91
N SER A 151 2.12 -11.92 1.83
CA SER A 151 2.41 -13.24 1.24
C SER A 151 2.81 -13.13 -0.24
N ASP A 152 2.25 -12.13 -0.93
CA ASP A 152 2.43 -11.89 -2.35
C ASP A 152 2.02 -10.46 -2.72
N PHE A 153 2.12 -10.10 -4.00
CA PHE A 153 1.74 -8.77 -4.48
C PHE A 153 0.22 -8.52 -4.41
N TYR A 154 -0.62 -9.54 -4.58
CA TYR A 154 -2.07 -9.38 -4.51
C TYR A 154 -2.52 -9.06 -3.08
N HIS A 155 -1.97 -9.78 -2.10
CA HIS A 155 -2.21 -9.49 -0.68
C HIS A 155 -1.73 -8.05 -0.32
N LEU A 156 -0.56 -7.63 -0.83
CA LEU A 156 -0.10 -6.25 -0.67
C LEU A 156 -1.08 -5.24 -1.29
N ALA A 157 -1.48 -5.48 -2.55
CA ALA A 157 -2.32 -4.57 -3.32
C ALA A 157 -3.71 -4.36 -2.71
N ASP A 158 -4.24 -5.39 -2.02
CA ASP A 158 -5.58 -5.38 -1.39
C ASP A 158 -5.56 -4.90 0.08
N SER A 159 -4.42 -4.45 0.58
CA SER A 159 -4.24 -4.06 1.98
C SER A 159 -3.93 -2.56 2.12
N PRO A 160 -4.92 -1.67 2.03
CA PRO A 160 -4.69 -0.23 2.17
C PRO A 160 -4.13 0.11 3.56
N LEU A 161 -3.46 1.27 3.64
CA LEU A 161 -2.76 1.73 4.84
C LEU A 161 -3.12 3.17 5.16
N ILE A 162 -3.32 3.46 6.45
CA ILE A 162 -3.29 4.83 6.99
C ILE A 162 -2.17 4.89 8.04
N ALA A 163 -1.30 5.89 7.96
CA ALA A 163 -0.37 6.23 9.02
C ALA A 163 -0.58 7.68 9.47
N SER A 164 -0.78 7.89 10.78
CA SER A 164 -1.05 9.21 11.37
C SER A 164 -0.77 9.21 12.87
N PRO A 165 -0.42 10.36 13.48
CA PRO A 165 -0.32 10.49 14.93
C PRO A 165 -1.70 10.58 15.60
N SER A 166 -2.76 10.91 14.86
CA SER A 166 -4.12 11.13 15.38
C SER A 166 -5.06 9.93 15.19
N LEU A 167 -4.52 8.75 14.84
CA LEU A 167 -5.34 7.54 14.73
C LEU A 167 -5.92 7.11 16.07
N ILE A 168 -7.23 6.92 16.09
CA ILE A 168 -7.93 6.26 17.21
C ILE A 168 -8.53 4.94 16.73
N HIS A 169 -8.64 3.96 17.61
CA HIS A 169 -9.19 2.66 17.25
C HIS A 169 -9.85 1.94 18.41
N LYS A 170 -10.75 1.02 18.06
CA LYS A 170 -11.30 0.00 18.93
C LYS A 170 -11.46 -1.30 18.16
N SER A 171 -11.41 -2.41 18.89
CA SER A 171 -11.54 -3.75 18.31
C SER A 171 -12.70 -4.52 18.96
N TYR A 172 -13.27 -5.44 18.21
CA TYR A 172 -14.20 -6.45 18.71
C TYR A 172 -13.83 -7.82 18.11
N LYS A 173 -14.38 -8.88 18.68
CA LYS A 173 -14.18 -10.25 18.22
C LYS A 173 -15.50 -10.90 17.87
N THR A 174 -15.49 -11.70 16.81
CA THR A 174 -16.38 -12.81 16.57
C THR A 174 -15.73 -14.09 17.10
N ASP A 175 -16.30 -15.27 16.88
CA ASP A 175 -15.77 -16.53 17.43
C ASP A 175 -14.30 -16.77 17.05
N LYS A 176 -13.88 -16.47 15.82
CA LYS A 176 -12.54 -16.78 15.28
C LYS A 176 -11.76 -15.56 14.84
N ASN A 177 -12.44 -14.46 14.53
CA ASN A 177 -11.81 -13.32 13.85
C ASN A 177 -11.79 -12.10 14.75
N GLN A 178 -10.76 -11.29 14.60
CA GLN A 178 -10.66 -9.97 15.23
C GLN A 178 -10.90 -8.87 14.19
N PHE A 179 -11.72 -7.91 14.54
CA PHE A 179 -12.02 -6.73 13.71
C PHE A 179 -11.58 -5.48 14.44
N THR A 180 -10.82 -4.63 13.73
CA THR A 180 -10.37 -3.35 14.29
C THR A 180 -10.89 -2.21 13.43
N ILE A 181 -11.56 -1.25 14.06
CA ILE A 181 -12.06 -0.03 13.44
C ILE A 181 -11.06 1.08 13.75
N TRP A 182 -10.46 1.63 12.71
CA TRP A 182 -9.54 2.75 12.78
C TRP A 182 -10.19 4.00 12.24
N ILE A 183 -10.04 5.10 12.94
CA ILE A 183 -10.56 6.41 12.52
C ILE A 183 -9.40 7.42 12.53
N GLN A 184 -9.24 8.12 11.44
CA GLN A 184 -8.37 9.27 11.28
C GLN A 184 -9.24 10.52 11.06
N GLY A 185 -8.91 11.61 11.73
CA GLY A 185 -9.62 12.88 11.68
C GLY A 185 -10.25 13.27 13.03
N GLU A 186 -10.85 14.45 13.06
CA GLU A 186 -11.47 15.00 14.29
C GLU A 186 -12.87 14.43 14.47
N VAL A 187 -13.05 13.58 15.47
CA VAL A 187 -14.34 12.95 15.78
C VAL A 187 -14.43 12.54 17.25
N ASN A 188 -15.63 12.57 17.77
CA ASN A 188 -15.95 11.99 19.09
C ASN A 188 -16.94 10.82 18.89
N PRO A 189 -16.43 9.59 18.61
CA PRO A 189 -17.28 8.46 18.24
C PRO A 189 -17.99 7.87 19.44
N ASP A 190 -19.26 7.52 19.27
CA ASP A 190 -19.97 6.61 20.18
C ASP A 190 -19.48 5.16 19.92
N TRP A 191 -18.38 4.80 20.59
CA TRP A 191 -17.78 3.48 20.43
C TRP A 191 -18.72 2.33 20.84
N GLN A 192 -19.63 2.55 21.79
CA GLN A 192 -20.54 1.50 22.21
C GLN A 192 -21.51 1.14 21.07
N MET A 193 -22.11 2.16 20.46
CA MET A 193 -23.00 1.98 19.31
C MET A 193 -22.24 1.41 18.10
N ILE A 194 -21.11 2.01 17.74
CA ILE A 194 -20.31 1.60 16.58
C ILE A 194 -19.90 0.13 16.69
N LEU A 195 -19.34 -0.30 17.82
CA LEU A 195 -18.91 -1.69 17.99
C LEU A 195 -20.08 -2.68 17.95
N ALA A 196 -21.24 -2.31 18.53
CA ALA A 196 -22.42 -3.15 18.49
C ALA A 196 -22.94 -3.35 17.07
N ASP A 197 -23.04 -2.26 16.29
CA ASP A 197 -23.53 -2.30 14.91
C ASP A 197 -22.57 -3.04 13.99
N PHE A 198 -21.27 -2.77 14.11
CA PHE A 198 -20.24 -3.46 13.31
C PHE A 198 -20.20 -4.96 13.60
N LYS A 199 -20.27 -5.34 14.87
CA LYS A 199 -20.31 -6.75 15.25
C LYS A 199 -21.52 -7.43 14.64
N LYS A 200 -22.71 -6.82 14.74
CA LYS A 200 -23.95 -7.37 14.20
C LYS A 200 -23.85 -7.60 12.69
N PHE A 201 -23.43 -6.61 11.90
CA PHE A 201 -23.39 -6.80 10.45
C PHE A 201 -22.29 -7.77 10.02
N THR A 202 -21.12 -7.82 10.68
CA THR A 202 -20.08 -8.78 10.36
C THR A 202 -20.51 -10.21 10.68
N GLU A 203 -21.21 -10.44 11.79
CA GLU A 203 -21.77 -11.75 12.13
C GLU A 203 -22.83 -12.21 11.10
N GLU A 204 -23.67 -11.28 10.60
CA GLU A 204 -24.63 -11.60 9.54
C GLU A 204 -23.94 -11.94 8.21
N GLN A 205 -22.90 -11.21 7.84
CA GLN A 205 -22.12 -11.53 6.64
C GLN A 205 -21.41 -12.87 6.75
N ILE A 206 -20.80 -13.19 7.90
CA ILE A 206 -20.17 -14.49 8.13
C ILE A 206 -21.19 -15.62 8.00
N LYS A 207 -22.43 -15.45 8.49
CA LYS A 207 -23.49 -16.45 8.31
C LYS A 207 -23.84 -16.69 6.83
N VAL A 208 -23.81 -15.64 5.99
CA VAL A 208 -24.12 -15.76 4.55
C VAL A 208 -23.01 -16.50 3.81
N PHE A 209 -21.73 -16.20 4.09
CA PHE A 209 -20.58 -16.77 3.39
C PHE A 209 -20.03 -18.05 4.06
N GLY A 210 -20.43 -18.34 5.31
CA GLY A 210 -20.01 -19.53 6.06
C GLY A 210 -18.71 -19.35 6.85
N GLU A 211 -17.81 -18.50 6.36
CA GLU A 211 -16.51 -18.20 7.00
C GLU A 211 -16.03 -16.79 6.66
N PHE A 212 -15.01 -16.34 7.38
CA PHE A 212 -14.23 -15.14 7.06
C PHE A 212 -12.78 -15.56 6.77
N PRO A 213 -12.19 -15.12 5.64
CA PRO A 213 -10.92 -15.68 5.17
C PRO A 213 -9.69 -15.28 5.99
N GLU A 214 -9.77 -14.18 6.75
CA GLU A 214 -8.65 -13.61 7.49
C GLU A 214 -8.88 -13.73 9.02
N GLU A 215 -7.80 -13.89 9.80
CA GLU A 215 -7.89 -13.87 11.26
C GLU A 215 -8.15 -12.46 11.80
N ASP A 216 -7.53 -11.45 11.19
CA ASP A 216 -7.65 -10.04 11.53
C ASP A 216 -8.17 -9.23 10.34
N TYR A 217 -9.13 -8.33 10.58
CA TYR A 217 -9.64 -7.41 9.57
C TYR A 217 -9.68 -5.97 10.07
N HIS A 218 -9.31 -5.01 9.20
CA HIS A 218 -9.19 -3.61 9.55
C HIS A 218 -10.14 -2.75 8.71
N PHE A 219 -11.06 -2.07 9.38
CA PHE A 219 -11.86 -1.00 8.79
C PHE A 219 -11.11 0.32 8.94
N LEU A 220 -10.84 1.00 7.84
CA LEU A 220 -10.12 2.27 7.81
C LEU A 220 -11.09 3.40 7.45
N TYR A 221 -11.28 4.32 8.38
CA TYR A 221 -12.15 5.50 8.19
C TYR A 221 -11.33 6.77 8.22
N GLN A 222 -11.65 7.66 7.29
CA GLN A 222 -11.12 9.03 7.26
C GLN A 222 -12.29 9.99 7.38
N ILE A 223 -12.26 10.84 8.40
CA ILE A 223 -13.24 11.88 8.62
C ILE A 223 -12.71 13.16 8.01
N LEU A 224 -13.41 13.67 7.03
CA LEU A 224 -13.04 14.89 6.31
C LEU A 224 -13.82 16.08 6.86
N PRO A 225 -13.25 17.29 6.82
CA PRO A 225 -13.86 18.50 7.40
C PRO A 225 -15.01 19.07 6.58
N TYR A 226 -15.48 18.40 5.54
CA TYR A 226 -16.56 18.84 4.62
C TYR A 226 -17.42 17.68 4.14
#